data_6287a62bbab6c055d01da0972a3fb390
#
_entry.id   6287a62bbab6c055d01da0972a3fb390
#
_cell.length_a   1.000
_cell.length_b   1.000
_cell.length_c   1.000
_cell.angle_alpha   90.00
_cell.angle_beta   90.00
_cell.angle_gamma   90.00
#
_symmetry.space_group_name_H-M   'P 1'
#
loop_
_entity.id
_entity.type
_entity.pdbx_description
1 polymer ?
#
loop_
_entity_poly.entity_id
_entity_poly.type
_entity_poly.pdbx_seq_one_letter_code
_entity_poly.pdbx_strand_id
1 'polypeptide(L)'
;MKRNQAYYILFFACIFTRLVSSINYIEDIDSLRFALSLYEYSISNLQPHFPGYPVFCFIVKIIYSVFGNMGVAFSIVGGISTFAVIYFSLKLTSTEIISLEGAFLSFIVFFNPMLWIMSNRYMPDLMGFSIALAALYIFIYRDHKNSNLSIGFFLTGLLCGTRLSYIPIVLIPFVQHLLRGSFLVKVSSFMLGCLIWLIPIFALEGFNELVMAASQQAIGHFTNFGGTVVTNANMFERLLFLIESVWADGMGGFWLYRSWHTVMLSIFIVIVCYVGLNTIISNWKHEKYLRIIIRCLFAYFLWIMLFQNVIYKSRHTLPLLLLFFIVALIGFEYIISKRSKIFYAIVLLFSFSLMNVTVNLAQ
;
A
#
# COMPACT_ATOMS: atom_id res chain seq x y z
N MET A 1 15.47 -22.31 -11.45
CA MET A 1 14.11 -21.84 -11.81
C MET A 1 14.24 -20.65 -12.75
N LYS A 2 13.49 -20.57 -13.86
CA LYS A 2 13.52 -19.37 -14.74
C LYS A 2 12.78 -18.20 -14.07
N ARG A 3 13.23 -16.97 -14.30
CA ARG A 3 12.64 -15.76 -13.71
C ARG A 3 11.11 -15.68 -13.85
N ASN A 4 10.59 -15.97 -15.04
CA ASN A 4 9.14 -15.93 -15.28
C ASN A 4 8.37 -16.98 -14.47
N GLN A 5 8.96 -18.18 -14.28
CA GLN A 5 8.35 -19.22 -13.45
C GLN A 5 8.24 -18.78 -11.99
N ALA A 6 9.27 -18.07 -11.46
CA ALA A 6 9.22 -17.51 -10.11
C ALA A 6 8.06 -16.52 -9.94
N TYR A 7 7.85 -15.63 -10.91
CA TYR A 7 6.72 -14.69 -10.87
C TYR A 7 5.37 -15.39 -10.94
N TYR A 8 5.21 -16.42 -11.77
CA TYR A 8 3.94 -17.18 -11.83
C TYR A 8 3.66 -17.91 -10.52
N ILE A 9 4.66 -18.59 -9.96
CA ILE A 9 4.51 -19.28 -8.67
C ILE A 9 4.09 -18.28 -7.58
N LEU A 10 4.78 -17.14 -7.50
CA LEU A 10 4.48 -16.11 -6.51
C LEU A 10 3.07 -15.52 -6.71
N PHE A 11 2.66 -15.26 -7.97
CA PHE A 11 1.33 -14.76 -8.30
C PHE A 11 0.23 -15.70 -7.80
N PHE A 12 0.35 -16.98 -8.15
CA PHE A 12 -0.64 -17.98 -7.71
C PHE A 12 -0.58 -18.21 -6.20
N ALA A 13 0.60 -18.18 -5.58
CA ALA A 13 0.74 -18.28 -4.12
C ALA A 13 0.04 -17.10 -3.40
N CYS A 14 0.18 -15.87 -3.92
CA CYS A 14 -0.51 -14.72 -3.37
C CYS A 14 -2.04 -14.89 -3.42
N ILE A 15 -2.59 -15.31 -4.55
CA ILE A 15 -4.03 -15.49 -4.69
C ILE A 15 -4.51 -16.68 -3.83
N PHE A 16 -3.87 -17.84 -3.94
CA PHE A 16 -4.28 -19.04 -3.23
C PHE A 16 -4.30 -18.86 -1.71
N THR A 17 -3.25 -18.29 -1.15
CA THR A 17 -3.17 -18.10 0.31
C THR A 17 -4.24 -17.12 0.82
N ARG A 18 -4.57 -16.07 0.05
CA ARG A 18 -5.63 -15.11 0.41
C ARG A 18 -7.02 -15.74 0.26
N LEU A 19 -7.21 -16.62 -0.71
CA LEU A 19 -8.44 -17.39 -0.81
C LEU A 19 -8.65 -18.33 0.38
N VAL A 20 -7.58 -19.01 0.82
CA VAL A 20 -7.66 -19.91 1.99
C VAL A 20 -7.93 -19.13 3.29
N SER A 21 -7.43 -17.90 3.41
CA SER A 21 -7.68 -17.03 4.57
C SER A 21 -8.78 -15.99 4.32
N SER A 22 -9.67 -16.21 3.34
CA SER A 22 -10.76 -15.29 3.03
C SER A 22 -11.75 -15.18 4.19
N ILE A 23 -12.20 -13.96 4.46
CA ILE A 23 -13.19 -13.68 5.50
C ILE A 23 -14.57 -13.50 4.89
N ASN A 24 -15.61 -14.04 5.54
CA ASN A 24 -17.00 -13.92 5.12
C ASN A 24 -17.85 -13.19 6.16
N TYR A 25 -17.23 -12.29 6.91
CA TYR A 25 -17.89 -11.44 7.91
C TYR A 25 -17.47 -9.99 7.71
N ILE A 26 -18.27 -9.08 8.22
CA ILE A 26 -18.04 -7.64 8.16
C ILE A 26 -17.29 -7.20 9.42
N GLU A 27 -16.11 -6.64 9.26
CA GLU A 27 -15.25 -6.23 10.38
C GLU A 27 -15.61 -4.84 10.93
N ASP A 28 -15.96 -3.90 10.05
CA ASP A 28 -16.27 -2.53 10.42
C ASP A 28 -17.25 -1.88 9.45
N ILE A 29 -17.69 -0.66 9.78
CA ILE A 29 -18.65 0.10 8.97
C ILE A 29 -18.13 0.41 7.55
N ASP A 30 -16.81 0.61 7.38
CA ASP A 30 -16.26 0.88 6.05
C ASP A 30 -16.31 -0.40 5.21
N SER A 31 -15.96 -1.57 5.79
CA SER A 31 -16.09 -2.89 5.15
C SER A 31 -17.52 -3.17 4.72
N LEU A 32 -18.51 -2.83 5.58
CA LEU A 32 -19.93 -2.95 5.23
C LEU A 32 -20.30 -2.12 4.01
N ARG A 33 -19.86 -0.88 3.96
CA ARG A 33 -20.12 0.04 2.84
C ARG A 33 -19.56 -0.48 1.53
N PHE A 34 -18.36 -1.08 1.55
CA PHE A 34 -17.78 -1.71 0.37
C PHE A 34 -18.50 -3.01 -0.01
N ALA A 35 -18.93 -3.82 0.95
CA ALA A 35 -19.74 -5.00 0.69
C ALA A 35 -21.09 -4.65 0.01
N LEU A 36 -21.78 -3.64 0.53
CA LEU A 36 -23.06 -3.16 -0.02
C LEU A 36 -22.90 -2.63 -1.46
N SER A 37 -21.76 -2.01 -1.78
CA SER A 37 -21.49 -1.51 -3.14
C SER A 37 -21.46 -2.59 -4.22
N LEU A 38 -21.33 -3.88 -3.85
CA LEU A 38 -21.40 -4.99 -4.78
C LEU A 38 -22.85 -5.23 -5.26
N TYR A 39 -23.82 -4.93 -4.43
CA TYR A 39 -25.24 -5.03 -4.77
C TYR A 39 -25.71 -3.74 -5.45
N GLU A 40 -25.58 -2.64 -4.75
CA GLU A 40 -25.96 -1.31 -5.23
C GLU A 40 -24.82 -0.31 -4.97
N TYR A 41 -24.26 0.22 -6.05
CA TYR A 41 -23.26 1.28 -5.92
C TYR A 41 -23.97 2.62 -5.84
N SER A 42 -23.89 3.27 -4.67
CA SER A 42 -24.46 4.60 -4.46
C SER A 42 -23.65 5.39 -3.43
N ILE A 43 -23.04 6.49 -3.87
CA ILE A 43 -22.24 7.38 -3.01
C ILE A 43 -23.15 8.14 -2.05
N SER A 44 -24.35 8.54 -2.51
CA SER A 44 -25.35 9.22 -1.72
C SER A 44 -25.86 8.37 -0.55
N ASN A 45 -25.96 7.04 -0.74
CA ASN A 45 -26.31 6.05 0.29
C ASN A 45 -25.12 5.54 1.08
N LEU A 46 -23.92 6.12 0.91
CA LEU A 46 -22.67 5.66 1.53
C LEU A 46 -22.27 4.22 1.14
N GLN A 47 -22.57 3.79 -0.06
CA GLN A 47 -22.28 2.47 -0.62
C GLN A 47 -21.36 2.56 -1.86
N PRO A 48 -20.08 2.90 -1.68
CA PRO A 48 -19.39 3.36 -0.49
C PRO A 48 -19.47 4.89 -0.29
N HIS A 49 -18.90 5.39 0.82
CA HIS A 49 -18.78 6.83 1.07
C HIS A 49 -17.89 7.52 0.02
N PHE A 50 -18.03 8.85 -0.14
CA PHE A 50 -17.16 9.64 -1.02
C PHE A 50 -15.66 9.41 -0.71
N PRO A 51 -14.76 9.29 -1.72
CA PRO A 51 -14.93 9.54 -3.15
C PRO A 51 -15.48 8.35 -3.97
N GLY A 52 -16.10 7.35 -3.34
CA GLY A 52 -16.75 6.24 -4.03
C GLY A 52 -15.85 5.08 -4.45
N TYR A 53 -14.54 5.28 -4.51
CA TYR A 53 -13.54 4.25 -4.86
C TYR A 53 -13.90 3.40 -6.10
N PRO A 54 -14.36 4.02 -7.19
CA PRO A 54 -15.05 3.33 -8.27
C PRO A 54 -14.21 2.28 -8.98
N VAL A 55 -12.91 2.54 -9.18
CA VAL A 55 -12.01 1.56 -9.81
C VAL A 55 -11.93 0.29 -8.97
N PHE A 56 -11.84 0.41 -7.66
CA PHE A 56 -11.81 -0.73 -6.76
C PHE A 56 -13.16 -1.47 -6.75
N CYS A 57 -14.25 -0.77 -6.48
CA CYS A 57 -15.59 -1.37 -6.40
C CYS A 57 -15.98 -2.07 -7.70
N PHE A 58 -15.67 -1.48 -8.84
CA PHE A 58 -15.96 -2.06 -10.15
C PHE A 58 -15.19 -3.35 -10.40
N ILE A 59 -13.90 -3.39 -10.09
CA ILE A 59 -13.08 -4.61 -10.23
C ILE A 59 -13.57 -5.71 -9.30
N VAL A 60 -13.85 -5.39 -8.03
CA VAL A 60 -14.39 -6.39 -7.09
C VAL A 60 -15.76 -6.89 -7.54
N LYS A 61 -16.63 -5.99 -8.05
CA LYS A 61 -17.97 -6.38 -8.56
C LYS A 61 -17.89 -7.34 -9.76
N ILE A 62 -16.95 -7.13 -10.68
CA ILE A 62 -16.71 -8.07 -11.79
C ILE A 62 -16.34 -9.45 -11.24
N ILE A 63 -15.42 -9.53 -10.28
CA ILE A 63 -15.02 -10.82 -9.70
C ILE A 63 -16.18 -11.44 -8.92
N TYR A 64 -16.91 -10.63 -8.15
CA TYR A 64 -18.10 -11.08 -7.44
C TYR A 64 -19.17 -11.65 -8.38
N SER A 65 -19.39 -11.05 -9.54
CA SER A 65 -20.35 -11.56 -10.53
C SER A 65 -20.00 -12.95 -11.08
N VAL A 66 -18.72 -13.34 -11.03
CA VAL A 66 -18.25 -14.66 -11.47
C VAL A 66 -18.34 -15.69 -10.34
N PHE A 67 -17.97 -15.33 -9.12
CA PHE A 67 -17.83 -16.29 -8.02
C PHE A 67 -19.02 -16.30 -7.04
N GLY A 68 -19.85 -15.26 -7.02
CA GLY A 68 -21.02 -15.15 -6.15
C GLY A 68 -20.72 -15.05 -4.64
N ASN A 69 -19.45 -14.93 -4.25
CA ASN A 69 -19.01 -14.85 -2.86
C ASN A 69 -18.15 -13.59 -2.64
N MET A 70 -18.52 -12.76 -1.66
CA MET A 70 -17.84 -11.50 -1.34
C MET A 70 -16.41 -11.74 -0.85
N GLY A 71 -16.24 -12.63 0.14
CA GLY A 71 -14.94 -12.94 0.70
C GLY A 71 -13.95 -13.39 -0.38
N VAL A 72 -14.39 -14.25 -1.29
CA VAL A 72 -13.59 -14.68 -2.46
C VAL A 72 -13.25 -13.52 -3.37
N ALA A 73 -14.21 -12.65 -3.68
CA ALA A 73 -13.97 -11.53 -4.60
C ALA A 73 -12.94 -10.53 -4.04
N PHE A 74 -13.08 -10.13 -2.79
CA PHE A 74 -12.12 -9.23 -2.14
C PHE A 74 -10.74 -9.88 -1.97
N SER A 75 -10.69 -11.17 -1.60
CA SER A 75 -9.42 -11.91 -1.43
C SER A 75 -8.66 -12.09 -2.74
N ILE A 76 -9.34 -12.30 -3.88
CA ILE A 76 -8.69 -12.35 -5.20
C ILE A 76 -8.03 -10.99 -5.51
N VAL A 77 -8.77 -9.88 -5.35
CA VAL A 77 -8.23 -8.53 -5.57
C VAL A 77 -7.07 -8.26 -4.61
N GLY A 78 -7.19 -8.66 -3.34
CA GLY A 78 -6.13 -8.57 -2.35
C GLY A 78 -4.89 -9.38 -2.71
N GLY A 79 -5.06 -10.61 -3.20
CA GLY A 79 -3.96 -11.48 -3.65
C GLY A 79 -3.23 -10.90 -4.86
N ILE A 80 -3.95 -10.41 -5.87
CA ILE A 80 -3.39 -9.72 -7.04
C ILE A 80 -2.63 -8.45 -6.59
N SER A 81 -3.22 -7.67 -5.68
CA SER A 81 -2.61 -6.46 -5.16
C SER A 81 -1.34 -6.76 -4.34
N THR A 82 -1.34 -7.83 -3.55
CA THR A 82 -0.14 -8.29 -2.81
C THR A 82 0.99 -8.64 -3.77
N PHE A 83 0.68 -9.42 -4.82
CA PHE A 83 1.67 -9.72 -5.86
C PHE A 83 2.21 -8.45 -6.52
N ALA A 84 1.34 -7.50 -6.86
CA ALA A 84 1.75 -6.24 -7.47
C ALA A 84 2.66 -5.41 -6.53
N VAL A 85 2.36 -5.37 -5.22
CA VAL A 85 3.23 -4.73 -4.23
C VAL A 85 4.61 -5.39 -4.19
N ILE A 86 4.69 -6.72 -4.18
CA ILE A 86 5.97 -7.45 -4.23
C ILE A 86 6.70 -7.13 -5.53
N TYR A 87 6.02 -7.23 -6.66
CA TYR A 87 6.60 -7.00 -7.99
C TYR A 87 7.20 -5.59 -8.12
N PHE A 88 6.44 -4.56 -7.72
CA PHE A 88 6.94 -3.18 -7.83
C PHE A 88 7.96 -2.84 -6.74
N SER A 89 7.93 -3.46 -5.57
CA SER A 89 8.99 -3.34 -4.58
C SER A 89 10.31 -3.90 -5.11
N LEU A 90 10.31 -5.08 -5.75
CA LEU A 90 11.48 -5.65 -6.43
C LEU A 90 11.99 -4.73 -7.54
N LYS A 91 11.08 -4.11 -8.31
CA LYS A 91 11.46 -3.17 -9.38
C LYS A 91 12.02 -1.86 -8.85
N LEU A 92 11.46 -1.31 -7.77
CA LEU A 92 11.92 -0.08 -7.12
C LEU A 92 13.29 -0.24 -6.46
N THR A 93 13.61 -1.44 -5.98
CA THR A 93 14.93 -1.78 -5.41
C THR A 93 15.91 -2.34 -6.44
N SER A 94 15.49 -2.52 -7.69
CA SER A 94 16.29 -3.14 -8.75
C SER A 94 16.76 -4.57 -8.40
N THR A 95 15.99 -5.29 -7.59
CA THR A 95 16.33 -6.63 -7.08
C THR A 95 15.70 -7.71 -7.95
N GLU A 96 16.48 -8.75 -8.28
CA GLU A 96 16.01 -9.90 -9.07
C GLU A 96 15.24 -10.88 -8.20
N ILE A 97 14.04 -11.31 -8.62
CA ILE A 97 13.19 -12.24 -7.85
C ILE A 97 13.88 -13.60 -7.55
N ILE A 98 14.78 -14.03 -8.42
CA ILE A 98 15.50 -15.30 -8.28
C ILE A 98 16.76 -15.21 -7.40
N SER A 99 17.17 -14.00 -7.01
CA SER A 99 18.26 -13.82 -6.05
C SER A 99 17.79 -14.07 -4.62
N LEU A 100 18.74 -14.25 -3.72
CA LEU A 100 18.45 -14.47 -2.30
C LEU A 100 17.80 -13.21 -1.68
N GLU A 101 18.26 -12.03 -2.09
CA GLU A 101 17.72 -10.72 -1.73
C GLU A 101 16.28 -10.56 -2.22
N GLY A 102 16.01 -10.98 -3.46
CA GLY A 102 14.66 -10.93 -4.02
C GLY A 102 13.71 -11.92 -3.35
N ALA A 103 14.18 -13.10 -2.99
CA ALA A 103 13.42 -14.05 -2.21
C ALA A 103 13.09 -13.49 -0.81
N PHE A 104 14.08 -12.87 -0.13
CA PHE A 104 13.87 -12.22 1.16
C PHE A 104 12.88 -11.07 1.08
N LEU A 105 13.03 -10.15 0.11
CA LEU A 105 12.10 -9.03 -0.08
C LEU A 105 10.68 -9.54 -0.36
N SER A 106 10.55 -10.53 -1.26
CA SER A 106 9.25 -11.16 -1.54
C SER A 106 8.64 -11.78 -0.30
N PHE A 107 9.44 -12.43 0.54
CA PHE A 107 9.00 -13.07 1.78
C PHE A 107 8.51 -12.05 2.80
N ILE A 108 9.26 -10.97 3.06
CA ILE A 108 8.87 -9.96 4.06
C ILE A 108 7.64 -9.17 3.65
N VAL A 109 7.43 -8.94 2.35
CA VAL A 109 6.20 -8.31 1.85
C VAL A 109 5.03 -9.29 1.91
N PHE A 110 5.23 -10.55 1.50
CA PHE A 110 4.20 -11.59 1.48
C PHE A 110 3.65 -11.89 2.88
N PHE A 111 4.54 -12.02 3.88
CA PHE A 111 4.21 -12.28 5.28
C PHE A 111 4.13 -11.01 6.13
N ASN A 112 4.03 -9.81 5.52
CA ASN A 112 3.81 -8.62 6.31
C ASN A 112 2.42 -8.64 6.95
N PRO A 113 2.28 -8.45 8.30
CA PRO A 113 1.01 -8.58 8.99
C PRO A 113 -0.07 -7.65 8.45
N MET A 114 0.24 -6.35 8.27
CA MET A 114 -0.73 -5.38 7.79
C MET A 114 -1.14 -5.67 6.33
N LEU A 115 -0.18 -6.01 5.45
CA LEU A 115 -0.52 -6.36 4.07
C LEU A 115 -1.39 -7.62 4.02
N TRP A 116 -1.10 -8.61 4.87
CA TRP A 116 -1.89 -9.83 4.94
C TRP A 116 -3.34 -9.55 5.32
N ILE A 117 -3.56 -8.82 6.42
CA ILE A 117 -4.90 -8.44 6.87
C ILE A 117 -5.60 -7.60 5.79
N MET A 118 -4.95 -6.56 5.28
CA MET A 118 -5.53 -5.67 4.26
C MET A 118 -5.84 -6.38 2.95
N SER A 119 -5.20 -7.51 2.65
CA SER A 119 -5.50 -8.29 1.44
C SER A 119 -6.81 -9.08 1.50
N ASN A 120 -7.34 -9.32 2.70
CA ASN A 120 -8.61 -10.03 2.90
C ASN A 120 -9.75 -9.09 3.33
N ARG A 121 -9.42 -7.90 3.83
CA ARG A 121 -10.41 -6.89 4.19
C ARG A 121 -11.12 -6.32 2.96
N TYR A 122 -12.36 -5.94 3.14
CA TYR A 122 -13.18 -5.31 2.09
C TYR A 122 -12.82 -3.82 1.96
N MET A 123 -11.58 -3.56 1.50
CA MET A 123 -10.97 -2.22 1.50
C MET A 123 -10.10 -1.96 0.26
N PRO A 124 -10.07 -0.73 -0.27
CA PRO A 124 -9.30 -0.34 -1.44
C PRO A 124 -7.81 -0.11 -1.17
N ASP A 125 -7.38 -0.13 0.09
CA ASP A 125 -6.07 0.35 0.52
C ASP A 125 -4.92 -0.39 -0.16
N LEU A 126 -4.94 -1.72 -0.18
CA LEU A 126 -3.85 -2.51 -0.77
C LEU A 126 -3.77 -2.36 -2.29
N MET A 127 -4.93 -2.32 -2.98
CA MET A 127 -4.98 -2.06 -4.42
C MET A 127 -4.48 -0.65 -4.74
N GLY A 128 -4.90 0.35 -3.98
CA GLY A 128 -4.39 1.72 -4.12
C GLY A 128 -2.89 1.80 -3.94
N PHE A 129 -2.34 1.11 -2.94
CA PHE A 129 -0.89 1.05 -2.71
C PHE A 129 -0.15 0.39 -3.89
N SER A 130 -0.67 -0.69 -4.44
CA SER A 130 -0.07 -1.38 -5.59
C SER A 130 -0.01 -0.48 -6.84
N ILE A 131 -1.08 0.28 -7.11
CA ILE A 131 -1.13 1.25 -8.23
C ILE A 131 -0.17 2.41 -7.98
N ALA A 132 -0.10 2.92 -6.74
CA ALA A 132 0.84 3.98 -6.39
C ALA A 132 2.30 3.55 -6.60
N LEU A 133 2.67 2.32 -6.21
CA LEU A 133 4.01 1.76 -6.46
C LEU A 133 4.29 1.57 -7.95
N ALA A 134 3.30 1.15 -8.73
CA ALA A 134 3.41 1.03 -10.18
C ALA A 134 3.70 2.38 -10.84
N ALA A 135 2.95 3.42 -10.49
CA ALA A 135 3.15 4.78 -10.98
C ALA A 135 4.50 5.34 -10.54
N LEU A 136 4.87 5.16 -9.26
CA LEU A 136 6.16 5.59 -8.71
C LEU A 136 7.34 4.94 -9.45
N TYR A 137 7.28 3.63 -9.70
CA TYR A 137 8.29 2.91 -10.48
C TYR A 137 8.47 3.52 -11.87
N ILE A 138 7.37 3.80 -12.58
CA ILE A 138 7.42 4.37 -13.92
C ILE A 138 8.06 5.77 -13.89
N PHE A 139 7.68 6.62 -12.95
CA PHE A 139 8.24 7.95 -12.80
C PHE A 139 9.73 7.94 -12.44
N ILE A 140 10.20 6.97 -11.67
CA ILE A 140 11.61 6.91 -11.24
C ILE A 140 12.51 6.30 -12.31
N TYR A 141 12.07 5.21 -12.97
CA TYR A 141 12.97 4.39 -13.79
C TYR A 141 12.74 4.47 -15.29
N ARG A 142 11.59 5.02 -15.74
CA ARG A 142 11.27 5.08 -17.17
C ARG A 142 11.28 6.50 -17.77
N ASP A 143 12.11 7.35 -17.20
CA ASP A 143 12.23 8.77 -17.50
C ASP A 143 12.60 9.14 -18.97
N HIS A 144 13.08 8.20 -19.78
CA HIS A 144 13.74 8.56 -21.05
C HIS A 144 12.87 8.45 -22.31
N LYS A 145 11.62 7.99 -22.21
CA LYS A 145 10.70 7.93 -23.36
C LYS A 145 9.32 8.45 -22.96
N ASN A 146 8.83 9.47 -23.67
CA ASN A 146 7.52 10.09 -23.40
C ASN A 146 6.35 9.08 -23.36
N SER A 147 6.38 8.04 -24.20
CA SER A 147 5.34 7.00 -24.21
C SER A 147 5.28 6.19 -22.90
N ASN A 148 6.40 5.99 -22.22
CA ASN A 148 6.42 5.23 -20.97
C ASN A 148 5.93 6.07 -19.79
N LEU A 149 6.23 7.37 -19.77
CA LEU A 149 5.74 8.30 -18.75
C LEU A 149 4.22 8.46 -18.78
N SER A 150 3.60 8.43 -19.96
CA SER A 150 2.15 8.49 -20.12
C SER A 150 1.42 7.44 -19.31
N ILE A 151 2.00 6.22 -19.17
CA ILE A 151 1.44 5.15 -18.32
C ILE A 151 1.46 5.57 -16.85
N GLY A 152 2.51 6.23 -16.36
CA GLY A 152 2.57 6.73 -14.98
C GLY A 152 1.48 7.77 -14.69
N PHE A 153 1.24 8.69 -15.64
CA PHE A 153 0.17 9.67 -15.55
C PHE A 153 -1.22 9.00 -15.57
N PHE A 154 -1.43 8.06 -16.47
CA PHE A 154 -2.67 7.26 -16.54
C PHE A 154 -2.95 6.50 -15.23
N LEU A 155 -1.93 5.80 -14.71
CA LEU A 155 -2.05 5.10 -13.41
C LEU A 155 -2.35 6.05 -12.25
N THR A 156 -1.81 7.27 -12.28
CA THR A 156 -2.14 8.29 -11.28
C THR A 156 -3.61 8.70 -11.38
N GLY A 157 -4.18 8.81 -12.59
CA GLY A 157 -5.61 9.03 -12.80
C GLY A 157 -6.48 7.88 -12.26
N LEU A 158 -6.07 6.63 -12.47
CA LEU A 158 -6.73 5.46 -11.87
C LEU A 158 -6.59 5.44 -10.34
N LEU A 159 -5.44 5.87 -9.80
CA LEU A 159 -5.20 5.97 -8.36
C LEU A 159 -6.20 6.93 -7.69
N CYS A 160 -6.55 8.03 -8.35
CA CYS A 160 -7.60 8.95 -7.87
C CYS A 160 -8.94 8.22 -7.66
N GLY A 161 -9.32 7.32 -8.56
CA GLY A 161 -10.54 6.52 -8.46
C GLY A 161 -10.40 5.24 -7.61
N THR A 162 -9.18 4.91 -7.17
CA THR A 162 -8.95 3.75 -6.28
C THR A 162 -8.74 4.18 -4.83
N ARG A 163 -7.80 5.11 -4.60
CA ARG A 163 -7.44 5.59 -3.26
C ARG A 163 -6.83 7.00 -3.35
N LEU A 164 -7.67 8.00 -3.41
CA LEU A 164 -7.28 9.41 -3.57
C LEU A 164 -6.23 9.86 -2.55
N SER A 165 -6.33 9.39 -1.31
CA SER A 165 -5.40 9.74 -0.22
C SER A 165 -3.95 9.28 -0.45
N TYR A 166 -3.67 8.44 -1.46
CA TYR A 166 -2.32 7.98 -1.79
C TYR A 166 -1.62 8.82 -2.88
N ILE A 167 -2.28 9.82 -3.44
CA ILE A 167 -1.69 10.75 -4.42
C ILE A 167 -0.38 11.39 -3.92
N PRO A 168 -0.23 11.80 -2.63
CA PRO A 168 1.03 12.39 -2.17
C PRO A 168 2.27 11.51 -2.36
N ILE A 169 2.13 10.18 -2.47
CA ILE A 169 3.23 9.24 -2.74
C ILE A 169 3.88 9.51 -4.10
N VAL A 170 3.07 9.88 -5.08
CA VAL A 170 3.52 10.09 -6.48
C VAL A 170 3.60 11.57 -6.86
N LEU A 171 3.16 12.48 -5.99
CA LEU A 171 2.99 13.90 -6.30
C LEU A 171 4.29 14.57 -6.75
N ILE A 172 5.40 14.31 -6.05
CA ILE A 172 6.70 14.94 -6.35
C ILE A 172 7.16 14.58 -7.78
N PRO A 173 7.34 13.30 -8.14
CA PRO A 173 7.75 12.94 -9.49
C PRO A 173 6.67 13.27 -10.54
N PHE A 174 5.39 13.19 -10.21
CA PHE A 174 4.31 13.61 -11.10
C PHE A 174 4.49 15.06 -11.54
N VAL A 175 4.64 16.00 -10.60
CA VAL A 175 4.83 17.43 -10.91
C VAL A 175 6.15 17.67 -11.65
N GLN A 176 7.25 17.01 -11.23
CA GLN A 176 8.54 17.15 -11.88
C GLN A 176 8.49 16.73 -13.35
N HIS A 177 7.79 15.65 -13.68
CA HIS A 177 7.66 15.17 -15.05
C HIS A 177 6.61 15.95 -15.83
N LEU A 178 5.54 16.42 -15.21
CA LEU A 178 4.50 17.24 -15.85
C LEU A 178 5.09 18.50 -16.49
N LEU A 179 6.04 19.14 -15.77
CA LEU A 179 6.69 20.37 -16.21
C LEU A 179 7.79 20.17 -17.28
N ARG A 180 8.08 18.93 -17.70
CA ARG A 180 9.13 18.61 -18.66
C ARG A 180 8.56 17.95 -19.91
N GLY A 181 8.92 18.44 -21.09
CA GLY A 181 8.55 17.85 -22.39
C GLY A 181 7.07 17.95 -22.74
N SER A 182 6.48 16.94 -23.36
CA SER A 182 5.12 16.95 -23.93
C SER A 182 4.00 17.01 -22.87
N PHE A 183 3.67 18.21 -22.42
CA PHE A 183 2.64 18.49 -21.42
C PHE A 183 1.28 17.89 -21.80
N LEU A 184 0.80 18.15 -23.04
CA LEU A 184 -0.52 17.70 -23.49
C LEU A 184 -0.69 16.18 -23.41
N VAL A 185 0.30 15.40 -23.84
CA VAL A 185 0.24 13.93 -23.81
C VAL A 185 0.11 13.42 -22.39
N LYS A 186 0.79 14.02 -21.42
CA LYS A 186 0.76 13.64 -20.02
C LYS A 186 -0.57 13.98 -19.37
N VAL A 187 -1.05 15.21 -19.61
CA VAL A 187 -2.36 15.64 -19.12
C VAL A 187 -3.47 14.78 -19.72
N SER A 188 -3.44 14.52 -21.04
CA SER A 188 -4.43 13.65 -21.69
C SER A 188 -4.41 12.23 -21.11
N SER A 189 -3.22 11.69 -20.82
CA SER A 189 -3.09 10.36 -20.20
C SER A 189 -3.67 10.33 -18.78
N PHE A 190 -3.36 11.36 -17.97
CA PHE A 190 -3.94 11.49 -16.63
C PHE A 190 -5.46 11.63 -16.69
N MET A 191 -5.95 12.52 -17.56
CA MET A 191 -7.39 12.73 -17.76
C MET A 191 -8.09 11.46 -18.23
N LEU A 192 -7.48 10.68 -19.15
CA LEU A 192 -8.01 9.39 -19.57
C LEU A 192 -8.17 8.44 -18.38
N GLY A 193 -7.14 8.35 -17.51
CA GLY A 193 -7.21 7.57 -16.29
C GLY A 193 -8.30 8.02 -15.33
N CYS A 194 -8.60 9.32 -15.28
CA CYS A 194 -9.71 9.87 -14.50
C CYS A 194 -11.08 9.60 -15.18
N LEU A 195 -11.20 9.84 -16.48
CA LEU A 195 -12.47 9.75 -17.20
C LEU A 195 -13.06 8.33 -17.21
N ILE A 196 -12.22 7.29 -17.20
CA ILE A 196 -12.67 5.88 -17.14
C ILE A 196 -13.61 5.63 -15.96
N TRP A 197 -13.39 6.28 -14.84
CA TRP A 197 -14.21 6.08 -13.65
C TRP A 197 -15.15 7.28 -13.34
N LEU A 198 -14.78 8.49 -13.72
CA LEU A 198 -15.63 9.67 -13.52
C LEU A 198 -16.90 9.65 -14.37
N ILE A 199 -16.78 9.25 -15.64
CA ILE A 199 -17.95 9.21 -16.54
C ILE A 199 -19.02 8.25 -16.01
N PRO A 200 -18.71 6.98 -15.64
CA PRO A 200 -19.70 6.10 -15.02
C PRO A 200 -20.32 6.65 -13.73
N ILE A 201 -19.53 7.29 -12.86
CA ILE A 201 -20.08 7.86 -11.63
C ILE A 201 -21.05 9.01 -11.93
N PHE A 202 -20.68 9.91 -12.83
CA PHE A 202 -21.60 11.02 -13.20
C PHE A 202 -22.90 10.50 -13.82
N ALA A 203 -22.84 9.40 -14.56
CA ALA A 203 -24.03 8.78 -15.13
C ALA A 203 -24.92 8.09 -14.07
N LEU A 204 -24.32 7.52 -13.01
CA LEU A 204 -25.03 6.84 -11.94
C LEU A 204 -25.63 7.77 -10.89
N GLU A 205 -24.81 8.69 -10.37
CA GLU A 205 -25.16 9.53 -9.20
C GLU A 205 -25.68 10.93 -9.61
N GLY A 206 -25.28 11.44 -10.77
CA GLY A 206 -25.49 12.82 -11.16
C GLY A 206 -24.50 13.80 -10.52
N PHE A 207 -24.35 14.97 -11.14
CA PHE A 207 -23.35 15.97 -10.73
C PHE A 207 -23.65 16.57 -9.36
N ASN A 208 -24.90 16.97 -9.12
CA ASN A 208 -25.31 17.66 -7.89
C ASN A 208 -25.15 16.78 -6.66
N GLU A 209 -25.52 15.50 -6.74
CA GLU A 209 -25.39 14.53 -5.65
C GLU A 209 -23.92 14.29 -5.32
N LEU A 210 -23.05 14.19 -6.33
CA LEU A 210 -21.61 14.05 -6.13
C LEU A 210 -20.98 15.26 -5.44
N VAL A 211 -21.37 16.47 -5.84
CA VAL A 211 -20.88 17.71 -5.19
C VAL A 211 -21.36 17.78 -3.76
N MET A 212 -22.61 17.40 -3.50
CA MET A 212 -23.15 17.36 -2.14
C MET A 212 -22.43 16.32 -1.28
N ALA A 213 -22.24 15.10 -1.77
CA ALA A 213 -21.51 14.06 -1.07
C ALA A 213 -20.04 14.45 -0.82
N ALA A 214 -19.39 15.11 -1.79
CA ALA A 214 -18.02 15.61 -1.63
C ALA A 214 -17.93 16.67 -0.54
N SER A 215 -18.87 17.62 -0.52
CA SER A 215 -18.89 18.68 0.51
C SER A 215 -19.18 18.13 1.91
N GLN A 216 -20.14 17.22 2.04
CA GLN A 216 -20.45 16.54 3.30
C GLN A 216 -19.26 15.74 3.83
N GLN A 217 -18.58 15.00 2.94
CA GLN A 217 -17.40 14.23 3.32
C GLN A 217 -16.25 15.14 3.73
N ALA A 218 -16.01 16.24 3.01
CA ALA A 218 -14.95 17.20 3.36
C ALA A 218 -15.24 17.86 4.70
N ILE A 219 -16.44 18.37 4.92
CA ILE A 219 -16.87 18.97 6.19
C ILE A 219 -16.73 17.91 7.31
N GLY A 220 -17.30 16.72 7.13
CA GLY A 220 -17.24 15.65 8.10
C GLY A 220 -15.80 15.27 8.47
N HIS A 221 -14.92 15.17 7.48
CA HIS A 221 -13.53 14.82 7.68
C HIS A 221 -12.77 15.86 8.53
N PHE A 222 -13.01 17.14 8.31
CA PHE A 222 -12.30 18.20 9.02
C PHE A 222 -13.00 18.68 10.30
N THR A 223 -14.30 18.42 10.49
CA THR A 223 -15.03 18.95 11.66
C THR A 223 -15.66 17.88 12.56
N ASN A 224 -16.13 16.74 12.00
CA ASN A 224 -17.03 15.84 12.73
C ASN A 224 -16.44 14.45 13.00
N PHE A 225 -15.66 13.87 12.05
CA PHE A 225 -15.24 12.46 12.16
C PHE A 225 -14.05 12.24 13.08
N GLY A 226 -13.35 13.31 13.49
CA GLY A 226 -12.19 13.22 14.36
C GLY A 226 -10.92 12.71 13.66
N GLY A 227 -9.80 12.75 14.38
CA GLY A 227 -8.53 12.17 13.93
C GLY A 227 -7.70 12.98 12.92
N THR A 228 -8.13 14.20 12.56
CA THR A 228 -7.32 15.16 11.79
C THR A 228 -6.62 16.16 12.72
N VAL A 229 -5.68 16.94 12.21
CA VAL A 229 -5.03 18.02 12.99
C VAL A 229 -6.03 19.08 13.47
N VAL A 230 -7.13 19.27 12.76
CA VAL A 230 -8.20 20.25 13.10
C VAL A 230 -9.04 19.75 14.27
N THR A 231 -9.35 18.46 14.31
CA THR A 231 -10.21 17.85 15.34
C THR A 231 -9.44 17.31 16.53
N ASN A 232 -8.15 16.99 16.35
CA ASN A 232 -7.24 16.58 17.40
C ASN A 232 -5.88 17.25 17.19
N ALA A 233 -5.69 18.39 17.85
CA ALA A 233 -4.51 19.23 17.74
C ALA A 233 -3.27 18.69 18.49
N ASN A 234 -3.39 17.60 19.27
CA ASN A 234 -2.25 17.03 19.98
C ASN A 234 -1.34 16.27 19.01
N MET A 235 -0.36 16.99 18.47
CA MET A 235 0.61 16.44 17.51
C MET A 235 1.49 15.34 18.10
N PHE A 236 1.77 15.37 19.40
CA PHE A 236 2.54 14.33 20.06
C PHE A 236 1.76 13.02 20.14
N GLU A 237 0.50 13.08 20.53
CA GLU A 237 -0.40 11.92 20.54
C GLU A 237 -0.55 11.32 19.14
N ARG A 238 -0.75 12.15 18.12
CA ARG A 238 -0.82 11.71 16.72
C ARG A 238 0.46 11.00 16.27
N LEU A 239 1.62 11.54 16.66
CA LEU A 239 2.92 10.92 16.35
C LEU A 239 3.07 9.56 17.05
N LEU A 240 2.65 9.43 18.32
CA LEU A 240 2.67 8.15 19.04
C LEU A 240 1.79 7.11 18.35
N PHE A 241 0.55 7.46 17.99
CA PHE A 241 -0.34 6.55 17.25
C PHE A 241 0.20 6.20 15.86
N LEU A 242 0.87 7.13 15.19
CA LEU A 242 1.53 6.84 13.92
C LEU A 242 2.68 5.83 14.11
N ILE A 243 3.51 6.04 15.14
CA ILE A 243 4.59 5.10 15.48
C ILE A 243 4.02 3.72 15.81
N GLU A 244 2.99 3.65 16.66
CA GLU A 244 2.29 2.40 16.96
C GLU A 244 1.76 1.73 15.69
N SER A 245 1.06 2.49 14.83
CA SER A 245 0.47 1.98 13.59
C SER A 245 1.53 1.43 12.62
N VAL A 246 2.68 2.08 12.49
CA VAL A 246 3.78 1.59 11.63
C VAL A 246 4.50 0.42 12.29
N TRP A 247 4.85 0.56 13.57
CA TRP A 247 5.67 -0.41 14.28
C TRP A 247 4.89 -1.68 14.64
N ALA A 248 3.78 -1.53 15.36
CA ALA A 248 3.03 -2.68 15.86
C ALA A 248 2.11 -3.26 14.79
N ASP A 249 1.24 -2.47 14.19
CA ASP A 249 0.27 -2.97 13.22
C ASP A 249 0.93 -3.23 11.86
N GLY A 250 1.86 -2.37 11.45
CA GLY A 250 2.55 -2.45 10.16
C GLY A 250 3.63 -3.51 10.10
N MET A 251 4.55 -3.51 11.05
CA MET A 251 5.72 -4.41 11.05
C MET A 251 5.53 -5.65 11.93
N GLY A 252 4.49 -5.68 12.77
CA GLY A 252 4.27 -6.75 13.76
C GLY A 252 5.16 -6.62 14.99
N GLY A 253 5.66 -5.41 15.28
CA GLY A 253 6.49 -5.13 16.45
C GLY A 253 5.70 -5.19 17.77
N PHE A 254 6.41 -5.44 18.87
CA PHE A 254 5.81 -5.46 20.20
C PHE A 254 5.37 -4.05 20.63
N TRP A 255 4.17 -3.97 21.18
CA TRP A 255 3.61 -2.78 21.80
C TRP A 255 2.87 -3.16 23.07
N LEU A 256 2.61 -2.20 23.93
CA LEU A 256 1.85 -2.44 25.17
C LEU A 256 0.50 -3.10 24.84
N TYR A 257 0.15 -4.12 25.60
CA TYR A 257 -1.08 -4.93 25.43
C TYR A 257 -1.12 -5.82 24.18
N ARG A 258 0.00 -5.94 23.44
CA ARG A 258 0.14 -6.88 22.31
C ARG A 258 0.70 -8.23 22.78
N SER A 259 0.57 -9.24 21.92
CA SER A 259 1.06 -10.59 22.19
C SER A 259 2.58 -10.64 22.39
N TRP A 260 3.04 -11.44 23.37
CA TRP A 260 4.46 -11.68 23.62
C TRP A 260 5.22 -12.29 22.43
N HIS A 261 4.52 -12.98 21.53
CA HIS A 261 5.13 -13.52 20.31
C HIS A 261 5.78 -12.44 19.42
N THR A 262 5.31 -11.19 19.53
CA THR A 262 5.83 -10.05 18.78
C THR A 262 7.17 -9.53 19.33
N VAL A 263 7.57 -9.88 20.56
CA VAL A 263 8.84 -9.45 21.16
C VAL A 263 10.05 -9.99 20.38
N MET A 264 10.04 -11.28 20.04
CA MET A 264 11.12 -11.87 19.25
C MET A 264 11.24 -11.21 17.88
N LEU A 265 10.10 -11.01 17.20
CA LEU A 265 10.09 -10.32 15.92
C LEU A 265 10.65 -8.90 16.05
N SER A 266 10.31 -8.15 17.12
CA SER A 266 10.82 -6.81 17.38
C SER A 266 12.33 -6.74 17.47
N ILE A 267 12.94 -7.68 18.19
CA ILE A 267 14.40 -7.75 18.32
C ILE A 267 15.05 -7.90 16.95
N PHE A 268 14.53 -8.80 16.13
CA PHE A 268 15.08 -9.02 14.78
C PHE A 268 14.82 -7.84 13.84
N ILE A 269 13.64 -7.20 13.88
CA ILE A 269 13.35 -5.99 13.12
C ILE A 269 14.38 -4.90 13.48
N VAL A 270 14.63 -4.68 14.77
CA VAL A 270 15.58 -3.64 15.23
C VAL A 270 16.98 -3.95 14.69
N ILE A 271 17.45 -5.20 14.80
CA ILE A 271 18.78 -5.57 14.32
C ILE A 271 18.90 -5.33 12.80
N VAL A 272 17.98 -5.86 12.02
CA VAL A 272 18.01 -5.77 10.55
C VAL A 272 17.87 -4.32 10.08
N CYS A 273 16.95 -3.57 10.67
CA CYS A 273 16.73 -2.16 10.34
C CYS A 273 17.90 -1.27 10.79
N TYR A 274 18.51 -1.52 11.94
CA TYR A 274 19.68 -0.77 12.40
C TYR A 274 20.86 -0.93 11.42
N VAL A 275 21.13 -2.15 10.98
CA VAL A 275 22.18 -2.44 9.98
C VAL A 275 21.84 -1.77 8.65
N GLY A 276 20.59 -1.86 8.19
CA GLY A 276 20.13 -1.25 6.94
C GLY A 276 20.23 0.27 6.96
N LEU A 277 19.80 0.92 8.04
CA LEU A 277 19.88 2.38 8.20
C LEU A 277 21.34 2.86 8.21
N ASN A 278 22.23 2.21 8.94
CA ASN A 278 23.65 2.55 8.94
C ASN A 278 24.26 2.42 7.54
N THR A 279 23.91 1.37 6.80
CA THR A 279 24.38 1.18 5.41
C THR A 279 23.83 2.27 4.48
N ILE A 280 22.57 2.67 4.62
CA ILE A 280 21.97 3.76 3.84
C ILE A 280 22.68 5.09 4.15
N ILE A 281 22.90 5.40 5.43
CA ILE A 281 23.54 6.65 5.85
C ILE A 281 24.96 6.73 5.30
N SER A 282 25.74 5.65 5.36
CA SER A 282 27.12 5.61 4.85
C SER A 282 27.18 5.79 3.32
N ASN A 283 26.19 5.28 2.59
CA ASN A 283 26.13 5.31 1.13
C ASN A 283 25.20 6.40 0.55
N TRP A 284 24.66 7.28 1.39
CA TRP A 284 23.61 8.23 1.05
C TRP A 284 23.85 9.05 -0.22
N LYS A 285 25.08 9.43 -0.46
CA LYS A 285 25.43 10.27 -1.64
C LYS A 285 25.25 9.51 -2.95
N HIS A 286 25.38 8.20 -2.95
CA HIS A 286 25.30 7.35 -4.15
C HIS A 286 23.87 6.85 -4.45
N GLU A 287 22.97 6.91 -3.47
CA GLU A 287 21.61 6.36 -3.56
C GLU A 287 20.58 7.36 -4.14
N LYS A 288 20.73 7.69 -5.44
CA LYS A 288 19.86 8.70 -6.09
C LYS A 288 18.37 8.31 -6.05
N TYR A 289 18.04 7.07 -6.42
CA TYR A 289 16.64 6.62 -6.51
C TYR A 289 15.99 6.48 -5.14
N LEU A 290 16.74 5.96 -4.17
CA LEU A 290 16.27 5.86 -2.79
C LEU A 290 15.93 7.23 -2.20
N ARG A 291 16.73 8.26 -2.49
CA ARG A 291 16.43 9.64 -2.07
C ARG A 291 15.12 10.17 -2.63
N ILE A 292 14.78 9.80 -3.86
CA ILE A 292 13.48 10.19 -4.46
C ILE A 292 12.35 9.47 -3.73
N ILE A 293 12.47 8.16 -3.51
CA ILE A 293 11.47 7.37 -2.78
C ILE A 293 11.26 7.93 -1.36
N ILE A 294 12.33 8.23 -0.64
CA ILE A 294 12.25 8.80 0.72
C ILE A 294 11.53 10.15 0.71
N ARG A 295 11.79 11.03 -0.27
CA ARG A 295 11.07 12.31 -0.39
C ARG A 295 9.57 12.10 -0.64
N CYS A 296 9.21 11.14 -1.47
CA CYS A 296 7.81 10.80 -1.75
C CYS A 296 7.11 10.25 -0.49
N LEU A 297 7.77 9.35 0.24
CA LEU A 297 7.25 8.81 1.49
C LEU A 297 7.19 9.87 2.60
N PHE A 298 8.12 10.82 2.62
CA PHE A 298 8.07 11.95 3.53
C PHE A 298 6.90 12.89 3.23
N ALA A 299 6.63 13.18 1.95
CA ALA A 299 5.45 13.94 1.55
C ALA A 299 4.15 13.22 1.99
N TYR A 300 4.11 11.91 1.84
CA TYR A 300 2.99 11.10 2.31
C TYR A 300 2.90 11.08 3.86
N PHE A 301 4.02 10.97 4.57
CA PHE A 301 4.07 11.07 6.03
C PHE A 301 3.46 12.40 6.52
N LEU A 302 3.84 13.52 5.92
CA LEU A 302 3.26 14.82 6.25
C LEU A 302 1.76 14.85 6.00
N TRP A 303 1.31 14.29 4.87
CA TRP A 303 -0.10 14.19 4.54
C TRP A 303 -0.89 13.42 5.59
N ILE A 304 -0.43 12.25 6.01
CA ILE A 304 -1.14 11.46 7.02
C ILE A 304 -1.09 12.09 8.42
N MET A 305 0.02 12.72 8.77
CA MET A 305 0.15 13.45 10.05
C MET A 305 -0.84 14.60 10.15
N LEU A 306 -1.08 15.33 9.06
CA LEU A 306 -1.94 16.51 9.10
C LEU A 306 -3.41 16.17 8.81
N PHE A 307 -3.69 15.29 7.85
CA PHE A 307 -5.02 15.18 7.26
C PHE A 307 -5.68 13.82 7.39
N GLN A 308 -4.96 12.76 7.78
CA GLN A 308 -5.56 11.43 7.90
C GLN A 308 -5.83 11.05 9.36
N ASN A 309 -6.81 10.17 9.55
CA ASN A 309 -7.11 9.60 10.85
C ASN A 309 -6.13 8.46 11.16
N VAL A 310 -5.02 8.77 11.81
CA VAL A 310 -4.02 7.78 12.26
C VAL A 310 -4.32 7.22 13.64
N ILE A 311 -5.21 7.88 14.41
CA ILE A 311 -5.55 7.50 15.77
C ILE A 311 -6.40 6.22 15.79
N TYR A 312 -7.37 6.14 14.87
CA TYR A 312 -8.34 5.03 14.85
C TYR A 312 -8.17 4.08 13.66
N LYS A 313 -7.33 4.42 12.68
CA LYS A 313 -7.25 3.69 11.40
C LYS A 313 -5.79 3.52 10.97
N SER A 314 -5.11 2.53 11.55
CA SER A 314 -3.70 2.21 11.25
C SER A 314 -3.43 1.90 9.77
N ARG A 315 -4.42 1.44 9.01
CA ARG A 315 -4.30 1.15 7.57
C ARG A 315 -3.82 2.32 6.72
N HIS A 316 -3.99 3.56 7.19
CA HIS A 316 -3.47 4.74 6.50
C HIS A 316 -1.93 4.77 6.46
N THR A 317 -1.25 4.05 7.33
CA THR A 317 0.22 3.98 7.35
C THR A 317 0.81 2.95 6.38
N LEU A 318 -0.02 2.13 5.74
CA LEU A 318 0.39 1.05 4.85
C LEU A 318 1.47 1.46 3.81
N PRO A 319 1.39 2.61 3.12
CA PRO A 319 2.44 3.03 2.19
C PRO A 319 3.81 3.30 2.83
N LEU A 320 3.87 3.66 4.12
CA LEU A 320 5.13 3.88 4.81
C LEU A 320 5.94 2.58 5.00
N LEU A 321 5.29 1.42 4.91
CA LEU A 321 5.96 0.12 4.98
C LEU A 321 6.93 -0.11 3.83
N LEU A 322 6.80 0.61 2.71
CA LEU A 322 7.82 0.55 1.66
C LEU A 322 9.22 0.93 2.17
N LEU A 323 9.31 1.92 3.06
CA LEU A 323 10.58 2.29 3.66
C LEU A 323 11.15 1.14 4.52
N PHE A 324 10.29 0.50 5.31
CA PHE A 324 10.68 -0.68 6.08
C PHE A 324 11.21 -1.80 5.17
N PHE A 325 10.52 -2.12 4.09
CA PHE A 325 10.95 -3.17 3.16
C PHE A 325 12.31 -2.87 2.53
N ILE A 326 12.56 -1.61 2.15
CA ILE A 326 13.85 -1.19 1.57
C ILE A 326 14.96 -1.26 2.64
N VAL A 327 14.71 -0.74 3.83
CA VAL A 327 15.70 -0.75 4.94
C VAL A 327 16.03 -2.20 5.33
N ALA A 328 15.02 -3.05 5.46
CA ALA A 328 15.21 -4.45 5.79
C ALA A 328 15.98 -5.22 4.70
N LEU A 329 15.71 -4.93 3.42
CA LEU A 329 16.45 -5.52 2.31
C LEU A 329 17.94 -5.15 2.35
N ILE A 330 18.25 -3.85 2.51
CA ILE A 330 19.64 -3.37 2.58
C ILE A 330 20.36 -3.95 3.81
N GLY A 331 19.65 -4.04 4.94
CA GLY A 331 20.17 -4.72 6.13
C GLY A 331 20.48 -6.19 5.90
N PHE A 332 19.58 -6.89 5.22
CA PHE A 332 19.75 -8.27 4.81
C PHE A 332 20.96 -8.48 3.88
N GLU A 333 21.09 -7.66 2.84
CA GLU A 333 22.22 -7.69 1.90
C GLU A 333 23.56 -7.52 2.64
N TYR A 334 23.64 -6.57 3.56
CA TYR A 334 24.84 -6.36 4.39
C TYR A 334 25.12 -7.58 5.28
N ILE A 335 24.10 -8.12 5.96
CA ILE A 335 24.24 -9.27 6.86
C ILE A 335 24.76 -10.49 6.09
N ILE A 336 24.22 -10.78 4.92
CA ILE A 336 24.64 -11.93 4.10
C ILE A 336 26.05 -11.73 3.54
N SER A 337 26.43 -10.51 3.18
CA SER A 337 27.78 -10.24 2.67
C SER A 337 28.90 -10.63 3.67
N LYS A 338 28.60 -10.64 4.96
CA LYS A 338 29.54 -11.04 6.02
C LYS A 338 29.77 -12.54 6.12
N ARG A 339 28.95 -13.38 5.46
CA ARG A 339 29.05 -14.86 5.41
C ARG A 339 29.17 -15.53 6.78
N SER A 340 28.68 -14.90 7.85
CA SER A 340 28.73 -15.43 9.21
C SER A 340 27.54 -16.35 9.49
N LYS A 341 27.76 -17.51 10.11
CA LYS A 341 26.71 -18.45 10.53
C LYS A 341 25.71 -17.79 11.48
N ILE A 342 26.17 -16.88 12.35
CA ILE A 342 25.32 -16.13 13.29
C ILE A 342 24.34 -15.25 12.51
N PHE A 343 24.80 -14.58 11.46
CA PHE A 343 23.95 -13.71 10.65
C PHE A 343 22.90 -14.47 9.85
N TYR A 344 23.22 -15.66 9.34
CA TYR A 344 22.21 -16.54 8.72
C TYR A 344 21.16 -16.98 9.73
N ALA A 345 21.55 -17.31 10.96
CA ALA A 345 20.62 -17.65 12.02
C ALA A 345 19.67 -16.48 12.36
N ILE A 346 20.17 -15.24 12.42
CA ILE A 346 19.33 -14.03 12.64
C ILE A 346 18.27 -13.90 11.55
N VAL A 347 18.64 -14.07 10.29
CA VAL A 347 17.69 -13.96 9.16
C VAL A 347 16.63 -15.06 9.20
N LEU A 348 17.03 -16.30 9.50
CA LEU A 348 16.10 -17.41 9.62
C LEU A 348 15.11 -17.19 10.77
N LEU A 349 15.60 -16.76 11.92
CA LEU A 349 14.76 -16.48 13.10
C LEU A 349 13.83 -15.29 12.85
N PHE A 350 14.31 -14.25 12.18
CA PHE A 350 13.47 -13.13 11.72
C PHE A 350 12.34 -13.63 10.81
N SER A 351 12.67 -14.40 9.78
CA SER A 351 11.71 -14.91 8.82
C SER A 351 10.67 -15.82 9.50
N PHE A 352 11.10 -16.71 10.37
CA PHE A 352 10.22 -17.58 11.14
C PHE A 352 9.30 -16.79 12.08
N SER A 353 9.84 -15.80 12.80
CA SER A 353 9.06 -14.95 13.70
C SER A 353 8.01 -14.14 12.97
N LEU A 354 8.38 -13.56 11.80
CA LEU A 354 7.44 -12.80 10.97
C LEU A 354 6.30 -13.68 10.47
N MET A 355 6.62 -14.86 9.93
CA MET A 355 5.60 -15.82 9.47
C MET A 355 4.67 -16.23 10.61
N ASN A 356 5.23 -16.56 11.78
CA ASN A 356 4.45 -16.97 12.95
C ASN A 356 3.49 -15.86 13.42
N VAL A 357 3.95 -14.61 13.53
CA VAL A 357 3.10 -13.47 13.90
C VAL A 357 1.97 -13.29 12.89
N THR A 358 2.28 -13.35 11.60
CA THR A 358 1.28 -13.13 10.54
C THR A 358 0.24 -14.24 10.49
N VAL A 359 0.66 -15.51 10.61
CA VAL A 359 -0.27 -16.66 10.62
C VAL A 359 -1.19 -16.61 11.84
N ASN A 360 -0.66 -16.27 13.02
CA ASN A 360 -1.48 -16.12 14.23
C ASN A 360 -2.48 -14.96 14.16
N LEU A 361 -2.18 -13.91 13.39
CA LEU A 361 -3.14 -12.80 13.17
C LEU A 361 -4.18 -13.12 12.10
N ALA A 362 -3.92 -14.10 11.23
CA ALA A 362 -4.82 -14.52 10.16
C ALA A 362 -5.83 -15.60 10.58
N GLN A 363 -5.67 -16.17 11.77
CA GLN A 363 -6.59 -17.11 12.40
C GLN A 363 -7.67 -16.38 13.21
#